data_f18687283cd652d5aea89febb74e0335
#
_entry.id   f18687283cd652d5aea89febb74e0335
#
_cell.length_a   1.000
_cell.length_b   1.000
_cell.length_c   1.000
_cell.angle_alpha   90.00
_cell.angle_beta   90.00
_cell.angle_gamma   90.00
#
_symmetry.space_group_name_H-M   'P 1'
#
loop_
_entity.id
_entity.type
_entity.pdbx_description
1 polymer ?
#
loop_
_entity_poly.entity_id
_entity_poly.type
_entity_poly.pdbx_seq_one_letter_code
_entity_poly.pdbx_strand_id
1 'polypeptide(L)'
;MKKLFLLFCLVALTLGIKAQNQVTLRDVSKGTYRASNIYGIKPMLDGQYYTQISPDRKRIVKYSFKTGKQVEAIFDVEKARDCTLKYFDDYIMSPDEKLILIQTKTRAIYRRSFTAEYYIYNVKNNTIEPLSKNGPQQVPLFSPDGFQVAFVRNNNIFLVKLLFGNSESQITKDGEYNKVLNGIPDWVYEEEFGFNRAFDFSADSKMIAYIRFDESQVPMYKFPLYKGMNPEYTEFATYPGEYTYKYPKSGEVNSTVSVHTYDIKSHVTRKMDLPLDKDGYIPRIKFTSDPEKLAIMTLNRHQNRFDLYMANPKSALCKVAIRDESEQYIKEDEYSNIKFYPENIVLMSERDGYNHLYLYTIGGNLVKQITKGKFEVKSFLGWDKQSNVFYYTSNEGSPLRTAVYKIDGKGKKTKLSTRTGTNDAIFSSNYSYYINTFSNISTPTLITINDNKGKELATMLDNKKLKEKIATLTLPQKEFFTFRTAEGVELNGWMMKPANFDATKKYPVIMHQYSGPGSQQVLDRWGIGSFSDAGMFEAYMADRGYISVCVDGRGTGGRGAEFEKCTYLFLGVKESHDQVEAAKYLGTLP
;
A
#
# COMPACT_ATOMS: atom_id res chain seq x y z
N MET A 1 -38.69 -31.55 -54.96
CA MET A 1 -38.25 -31.89 -53.57
C MET A 1 -36.76 -31.74 -53.34
N LYS A 2 -35.87 -32.18 -54.23
CA LYS A 2 -34.41 -32.02 -54.01
C LYS A 2 -33.89 -30.55 -53.93
N LYS A 3 -34.51 -29.60 -54.65
CA LYS A 3 -34.12 -28.18 -54.61
C LYS A 3 -34.62 -27.46 -53.34
N LEU A 4 -35.72 -27.92 -52.74
CA LEU A 4 -36.24 -27.36 -51.47
C LEU A 4 -35.39 -27.80 -50.27
N PHE A 5 -34.82 -29.02 -50.33
CA PHE A 5 -33.95 -29.55 -49.29
C PHE A 5 -32.58 -28.87 -49.27
N LEU A 6 -32.06 -28.48 -50.46
CA LEU A 6 -30.80 -27.73 -50.56
C LEU A 6 -30.96 -26.29 -50.02
N LEU A 7 -32.10 -25.65 -50.20
CA LEU A 7 -32.38 -24.31 -49.68
C LEU A 7 -32.52 -24.32 -48.15
N PHE A 8 -33.11 -25.36 -47.55
CA PHE A 8 -33.20 -25.53 -46.10
C PHE A 8 -31.84 -25.82 -45.47
N CYS A 9 -30.94 -26.57 -46.11
CA CYS A 9 -29.57 -26.78 -45.64
C CYS A 9 -28.69 -25.54 -45.80
N LEU A 10 -28.89 -24.68 -46.81
CA LEU A 10 -28.17 -23.43 -46.95
C LEU A 10 -28.63 -22.36 -45.94
N VAL A 11 -29.92 -22.33 -45.59
CA VAL A 11 -30.43 -21.42 -44.54
C VAL A 11 -30.03 -21.89 -43.14
N ALA A 12 -29.90 -23.21 -42.92
CA ALA A 12 -29.37 -23.75 -41.64
C ALA A 12 -27.84 -23.51 -41.48
N LEU A 13 -27.09 -23.35 -42.56
CA LEU A 13 -25.65 -23.05 -42.55
C LEU A 13 -25.33 -21.54 -42.35
N THR A 14 -26.33 -20.65 -42.52
CA THR A 14 -26.16 -19.21 -42.29
C THR A 14 -26.57 -18.75 -40.88
N LEU A 15 -27.21 -19.60 -40.11
CA LEU A 15 -27.35 -19.46 -38.66
C LEU A 15 -26.09 -20.05 -37.99
N GLY A 16 -24.93 -19.54 -38.36
CA GLY A 16 -23.73 -19.68 -37.58
C GLY A 16 -24.01 -19.04 -36.21
N ILE A 17 -24.48 -19.87 -35.28
CA ILE A 17 -24.41 -19.55 -33.85
C ILE A 17 -22.93 -19.26 -33.62
N LYS A 18 -22.55 -18.00 -33.63
CA LYS A 18 -21.28 -17.60 -33.04
C LYS A 18 -21.35 -18.17 -31.64
N ALA A 19 -20.64 -19.28 -31.38
CA ALA A 19 -20.45 -19.73 -30.02
C ALA A 19 -19.93 -18.51 -29.25
N GLN A 20 -20.80 -17.90 -28.47
CA GLN A 20 -20.50 -16.76 -27.65
C GLN A 20 -19.39 -17.20 -26.70
N ASN A 21 -18.21 -16.63 -26.82
CA ASN A 21 -17.12 -16.89 -25.88
C ASN A 21 -17.57 -16.42 -24.51
N GLN A 22 -17.87 -17.35 -23.62
CA GLN A 22 -18.26 -17.11 -22.24
C GLN A 22 -17.04 -17.20 -21.32
N VAL A 23 -17.09 -16.49 -20.19
CA VAL A 23 -16.10 -16.63 -19.13
C VAL A 23 -16.25 -18.03 -18.50
N THR A 24 -15.15 -18.77 -18.40
CA THR A 24 -15.11 -20.07 -17.74
C THR A 24 -14.57 -19.98 -16.31
N LEU A 25 -14.91 -20.94 -15.45
CA LEU A 25 -14.34 -21.02 -14.10
C LEU A 25 -12.80 -21.14 -14.14
N ARG A 26 -12.27 -21.80 -15.17
CA ARG A 26 -10.82 -21.89 -15.40
C ARG A 26 -10.21 -20.52 -15.70
N ASP A 27 -10.91 -19.66 -16.45
CA ASP A 27 -10.46 -18.30 -16.72
C ASP A 27 -10.41 -17.47 -15.44
N VAL A 28 -11.43 -17.59 -14.59
CA VAL A 28 -11.48 -16.94 -13.28
C VAL A 28 -10.30 -17.39 -12.41
N SER A 29 -10.11 -18.71 -12.25
CA SER A 29 -9.06 -19.26 -11.39
C SER A 29 -7.64 -18.96 -11.88
N LYS A 30 -7.44 -18.81 -13.20
CA LYS A 30 -6.16 -18.46 -13.81
C LYS A 30 -5.93 -16.95 -13.93
N GLY A 31 -6.91 -16.12 -13.60
CA GLY A 31 -6.83 -14.67 -13.81
C GLY A 31 -6.63 -14.29 -15.28
N THR A 32 -7.28 -15.04 -16.21
CA THR A 32 -7.11 -14.88 -17.67
C THR A 32 -7.40 -13.46 -18.16
N TYR A 33 -8.24 -12.72 -17.45
CA TYR A 33 -8.67 -11.35 -17.78
C TYR A 33 -8.12 -10.31 -16.79
N ARG A 34 -7.07 -10.65 -16.06
CA ARG A 34 -6.39 -9.71 -15.17
C ARG A 34 -5.72 -8.60 -15.98
N ALA A 35 -5.92 -7.36 -15.55
CA ALA A 35 -5.21 -6.23 -16.15
C ALA A 35 -3.72 -6.25 -15.77
N SER A 36 -2.87 -5.97 -16.74
CA SER A 36 -1.46 -5.69 -16.47
C SER A 36 -1.33 -4.38 -15.70
N ASN A 37 -0.30 -4.28 -14.88
CA ASN A 37 0.05 -3.06 -14.15
C ASN A 37 1.56 -2.83 -14.19
N ILE A 38 2.00 -1.62 -13.83
CA ILE A 38 3.42 -1.24 -13.71
C ILE A 38 3.69 -0.96 -12.23
N TYR A 39 4.65 -1.67 -11.67
CA TYR A 39 5.04 -1.55 -10.27
C TYR A 39 6.50 -1.10 -10.14
N GLY A 40 6.88 -0.64 -8.95
CA GLY A 40 8.27 -0.34 -8.62
C GLY A 40 8.85 0.86 -9.34
N ILE A 41 8.02 1.82 -9.74
CA ILE A 41 8.47 3.09 -10.30
C ILE A 41 9.12 3.92 -9.18
N LYS A 42 10.38 4.32 -9.37
CA LYS A 42 11.14 5.13 -8.41
C LYS A 42 11.59 6.42 -9.09
N PRO A 43 10.95 7.58 -8.75
CA PRO A 43 11.40 8.89 -9.26
C PRO A 43 12.84 9.18 -8.84
N MET A 44 13.63 9.76 -9.76
CA MET A 44 15.00 10.19 -9.50
C MET A 44 15.04 11.63 -8.96
N LEU A 45 16.14 11.98 -8.27
CA LEU A 45 16.32 13.27 -7.61
C LEU A 45 16.24 14.47 -8.55
N ASP A 46 16.66 14.31 -9.81
CA ASP A 46 16.65 15.37 -10.81
C ASP A 46 15.24 15.80 -11.28
N GLY A 47 14.21 15.02 -10.91
CA GLY A 47 12.82 15.27 -11.28
C GLY A 47 12.51 15.13 -12.77
N GLN A 48 13.46 14.66 -13.59
CA GLN A 48 13.31 14.46 -15.03
C GLN A 48 13.15 13.00 -15.41
N TYR A 49 13.67 12.10 -14.56
CA TYR A 49 13.71 10.68 -14.81
C TYR A 49 13.12 9.87 -13.66
N TYR A 50 12.78 8.64 -14.00
CA TYR A 50 12.42 7.59 -13.04
C TYR A 50 13.09 6.28 -13.43
N THR A 51 13.19 5.37 -12.49
CA THR A 51 13.76 4.06 -12.72
C THR A 51 12.75 2.96 -12.48
N GLN A 52 12.96 1.83 -13.14
CA GLN A 52 12.14 0.64 -13.04
C GLN A 52 12.97 -0.60 -13.32
N ILE A 53 12.61 -1.73 -12.72
CA ILE A 53 13.19 -3.04 -13.02
C ILE A 53 12.67 -3.52 -14.38
N SER A 54 13.57 -4.05 -15.21
CA SER A 54 13.18 -4.69 -16.47
C SER A 54 12.34 -5.97 -16.23
N PRO A 55 11.45 -6.35 -17.18
CA PRO A 55 10.59 -7.53 -16.99
C PRO A 55 11.34 -8.85 -16.77
N ASP A 56 12.58 -8.97 -17.31
CA ASP A 56 13.46 -10.11 -17.11
C ASP A 56 14.22 -10.07 -15.77
N ARG A 57 14.03 -8.99 -14.98
CA ARG A 57 14.70 -8.75 -13.69
C ARG A 57 16.23 -8.74 -13.76
N LYS A 58 16.78 -8.34 -14.90
CA LYS A 58 18.23 -8.26 -15.11
C LYS A 58 18.77 -6.83 -15.09
N ARG A 59 17.90 -5.82 -15.26
CA ARG A 59 18.33 -4.43 -15.42
C ARG A 59 17.51 -3.48 -14.58
N ILE A 60 18.15 -2.40 -14.12
CA ILE A 60 17.47 -1.20 -13.64
C ILE A 60 17.53 -0.20 -14.79
N VAL A 61 16.38 0.17 -15.32
CA VAL A 61 16.24 0.99 -16.51
C VAL A 61 15.74 2.38 -16.11
N LYS A 62 16.41 3.40 -16.64
CA LYS A 62 16.08 4.82 -16.51
C LYS A 62 15.17 5.25 -17.66
N TYR A 63 14.09 5.93 -17.32
CA TYR A 63 13.10 6.44 -18.26
C TYR A 63 12.89 7.94 -18.07
N SER A 64 12.54 8.63 -19.14
CA SER A 64 12.22 10.06 -19.10
C SER A 64 10.74 10.28 -18.76
N PHE A 65 10.44 11.11 -17.76
CA PHE A 65 9.07 11.58 -17.50
C PHE A 65 8.48 12.35 -18.67
N LYS A 66 9.29 13.13 -19.38
CA LYS A 66 8.79 13.95 -20.50
C LYS A 66 8.28 13.11 -21.66
N THR A 67 8.90 11.97 -21.94
CA THR A 67 8.65 11.19 -23.17
C THR A 67 8.15 9.76 -22.90
N GLY A 68 8.26 9.24 -21.68
CA GLY A 68 8.01 7.84 -21.34
C GLY A 68 9.02 6.86 -21.93
N LYS A 69 10.04 7.33 -22.64
CA LYS A 69 11.01 6.48 -23.33
C LYS A 69 12.17 6.09 -22.42
N GLN A 70 12.68 4.89 -22.65
CA GLN A 70 13.93 4.42 -22.05
C GLN A 70 15.08 5.33 -22.47
N VAL A 71 15.95 5.65 -21.52
CA VAL A 71 17.17 6.43 -21.72
C VAL A 71 18.40 5.51 -21.70
N GLU A 72 18.59 4.79 -20.59
CA GLU A 72 19.74 3.91 -20.38
C GLU A 72 19.40 2.82 -19.33
N ALA A 73 20.23 1.81 -19.25
CA ALA A 73 20.25 0.89 -18.12
C ALA A 73 21.36 1.35 -17.15
N ILE A 74 20.97 1.73 -15.91
CA ILE A 74 21.91 2.15 -14.88
C ILE A 74 22.56 0.99 -14.14
N PHE A 75 21.96 -0.19 -14.20
CA PHE A 75 22.50 -1.47 -13.73
C PHE A 75 22.10 -2.58 -14.72
N ASP A 76 23.03 -3.49 -15.00
CA ASP A 76 22.78 -4.67 -15.83
C ASP A 76 23.64 -5.82 -15.29
N VAL A 77 23.00 -6.92 -14.89
CA VAL A 77 23.72 -8.10 -14.33
C VAL A 77 24.75 -8.69 -15.29
N GLU A 78 24.55 -8.52 -16.61
CA GLU A 78 25.45 -9.06 -17.63
C GLU A 78 26.64 -8.13 -17.93
N LYS A 79 26.60 -6.86 -17.47
CA LYS A 79 27.62 -5.83 -17.75
C LYS A 79 28.36 -5.34 -16.52
N ALA A 80 27.76 -5.48 -15.33
CA ALA A 80 28.40 -5.07 -14.09
C ALA A 80 29.62 -5.97 -13.81
N ARG A 81 30.76 -5.34 -13.48
CA ARG A 81 31.98 -6.06 -13.14
C ARG A 81 31.83 -6.80 -11.84
N ASP A 82 32.36 -8.02 -11.79
CA ASP A 82 32.29 -8.92 -10.64
C ASP A 82 30.87 -9.39 -10.26
N CYS A 83 29.90 -9.21 -11.17
CA CYS A 83 28.53 -9.63 -10.95
C CYS A 83 28.37 -11.14 -11.19
N THR A 84 27.90 -11.84 -10.16
CA THR A 84 27.56 -13.27 -10.23
C THR A 84 26.06 -13.52 -10.26
N LEU A 85 25.25 -12.46 -10.21
CA LEU A 85 23.80 -12.55 -10.18
C LEU A 85 23.25 -12.90 -11.56
N LYS A 86 22.25 -13.76 -11.63
CA LYS A 86 21.49 -14.06 -12.85
C LYS A 86 20.29 -13.14 -13.02
N TYR A 87 19.72 -12.70 -11.92
CA TYR A 87 18.60 -11.76 -11.80
C TYR A 87 18.58 -11.21 -10.36
N PHE A 88 17.75 -10.22 -10.11
CA PHE A 88 17.57 -9.63 -8.77
C PHE A 88 16.09 -9.34 -8.49
N ASP A 89 15.76 -9.16 -7.21
CA ASP A 89 14.36 -9.04 -6.77
C ASP A 89 13.88 -7.60 -6.67
N ASP A 90 14.70 -6.71 -6.09
CA ASP A 90 14.44 -5.26 -5.95
C ASP A 90 15.76 -4.51 -5.77
N TYR A 91 15.69 -3.19 -5.61
CA TYR A 91 16.85 -2.33 -5.38
C TYR A 91 16.48 -1.10 -4.54
N ILE A 92 17.49 -0.51 -3.89
CA ILE A 92 17.39 0.72 -3.11
C ILE A 92 18.53 1.63 -3.57
N MET A 93 18.23 2.87 -3.97
CA MET A 93 19.25 3.86 -4.31
C MET A 93 19.77 4.55 -3.06
N SER A 94 21.05 4.89 -3.04
CA SER A 94 21.58 5.83 -2.05
C SER A 94 20.96 7.22 -2.20
N PRO A 95 20.98 8.06 -1.16
CA PRO A 95 20.39 9.41 -1.22
C PRO A 95 20.96 10.30 -2.34
N ASP A 96 22.19 10.06 -2.79
CA ASP A 96 22.84 10.78 -3.88
C ASP A 96 22.82 10.02 -5.23
N GLU A 97 22.14 8.88 -5.29
CA GLU A 97 21.97 7.98 -6.47
C GLU A 97 23.27 7.41 -7.05
N LYS A 98 24.39 7.46 -6.29
CA LYS A 98 25.69 6.93 -6.76
C LYS A 98 25.90 5.47 -6.43
N LEU A 99 25.23 4.97 -5.40
CA LEU A 99 25.25 3.58 -4.97
C LEU A 99 23.85 2.99 -5.04
N ILE A 100 23.78 1.69 -5.29
CA ILE A 100 22.52 0.95 -5.33
C ILE A 100 22.69 -0.34 -4.52
N LEU A 101 21.79 -0.59 -3.58
CA LEU A 101 21.62 -1.89 -2.96
C LEU A 101 20.76 -2.75 -3.88
N ILE A 102 21.32 -3.83 -4.37
CA ILE A 102 20.65 -4.85 -5.19
C ILE A 102 20.19 -5.97 -4.28
N GLN A 103 18.89 -6.24 -4.26
CA GLN A 103 18.25 -7.27 -3.43
C GLN A 103 18.10 -8.57 -4.23
N THR A 104 18.44 -9.70 -3.61
CA THR A 104 18.29 -11.02 -4.21
C THR A 104 17.99 -12.08 -3.14
N LYS A 105 17.57 -13.28 -3.56
CA LYS A 105 17.27 -14.42 -2.68
C LYS A 105 16.29 -14.07 -1.56
N THR A 106 15.26 -13.33 -1.90
CA THR A 106 14.22 -12.89 -0.96
C THR A 106 13.43 -14.08 -0.43
N ARG A 107 13.31 -14.18 0.91
CA ARG A 107 12.52 -15.19 1.62
C ARG A 107 11.57 -14.49 2.58
N ALA A 108 10.26 -14.62 2.35
CA ALA A 108 9.23 -14.04 3.20
C ALA A 108 9.29 -14.61 4.63
N ILE A 109 9.02 -13.76 5.62
CA ILE A 109 8.80 -14.13 7.01
C ILE A 109 7.32 -14.03 7.34
N TYR A 110 6.76 -12.79 7.26
CA TYR A 110 5.35 -12.49 7.43
C TYR A 110 4.82 -11.76 6.18
N ARG A 111 3.78 -10.97 6.32
CA ARG A 111 3.15 -10.25 5.19
C ARG A 111 4.10 -9.25 4.53
N ARG A 112 4.96 -8.56 5.30
CA ARG A 112 5.84 -7.49 4.83
C ARG A 112 7.32 -7.76 5.11
N SER A 113 7.63 -8.52 6.14
CA SER A 113 9.00 -8.86 6.50
C SER A 113 9.54 -10.02 5.67
N PHE A 114 10.81 -9.92 5.37
CA PHE A 114 11.56 -10.93 4.64
C PHE A 114 13.06 -10.82 4.95
N THR A 115 13.80 -11.88 4.71
CA THR A 115 15.25 -11.86 4.60
C THR A 115 15.67 -11.83 3.14
N ALA A 116 16.78 -11.19 2.84
CA ALA A 116 17.37 -11.19 1.49
C ALA A 116 18.90 -11.04 1.59
N GLU A 117 19.60 -11.38 0.51
CA GLU A 117 20.99 -10.99 0.33
C GLU A 117 21.04 -9.67 -0.42
N TYR A 118 21.90 -8.76 0.03
CA TYR A 118 22.09 -7.47 -0.59
C TYR A 118 23.52 -7.28 -1.09
N TYR A 119 23.62 -6.65 -2.25
CA TYR A 119 24.88 -6.27 -2.88
C TYR A 119 24.93 -4.77 -3.07
N ILE A 120 26.11 -4.18 -2.93
CA ILE A 120 26.35 -2.77 -3.22
C ILE A 120 26.89 -2.66 -4.64
N TYR A 121 26.17 -1.94 -5.48
CA TYR A 121 26.60 -1.58 -6.81
C TYR A 121 27.02 -0.12 -6.85
N ASN A 122 28.24 0.14 -7.34
CA ASN A 122 28.77 1.48 -7.58
C ASN A 122 28.52 1.87 -9.05
N VAL A 123 27.62 2.85 -9.26
CA VAL A 123 27.17 3.27 -10.59
C VAL A 123 28.34 3.78 -11.44
N LYS A 124 29.23 4.63 -10.86
CA LYS A 124 30.37 5.22 -11.56
C LYS A 124 31.41 4.18 -11.97
N ASN A 125 31.73 3.26 -11.09
CA ASN A 125 32.78 2.27 -11.29
C ASN A 125 32.28 1.02 -12.00
N ASN A 126 30.96 0.83 -12.12
CA ASN A 126 30.29 -0.34 -12.65
C ASN A 126 30.74 -1.65 -11.95
N THR A 127 30.88 -1.62 -10.61
CA THR A 127 31.30 -2.76 -9.78
C THR A 127 30.23 -3.11 -8.77
N ILE A 128 30.12 -4.42 -8.46
CA ILE A 128 29.16 -4.91 -7.47
C ILE A 128 29.88 -5.86 -6.50
N GLU A 129 29.53 -5.74 -5.21
CA GLU A 129 30.06 -6.60 -4.14
C GLU A 129 28.99 -6.87 -3.07
N PRO A 130 29.08 -7.96 -2.30
CA PRO A 130 28.14 -8.23 -1.22
C PRO A 130 28.18 -7.12 -0.14
N LEU A 131 27.01 -6.70 0.35
CA LEU A 131 26.90 -5.80 1.53
C LEU A 131 27.47 -6.46 2.78
N SER A 132 27.19 -7.74 2.97
CA SER A 132 27.68 -8.54 4.09
C SER A 132 27.96 -9.98 3.64
N LYS A 133 29.00 -10.58 4.20
CA LYS A 133 29.35 -12.01 3.99
C LYS A 133 28.81 -12.92 5.10
N ASN A 134 28.12 -12.36 6.10
CA ASN A 134 27.73 -13.05 7.33
C ASN A 134 26.25 -13.52 7.34
N GLY A 135 25.67 -13.68 6.16
CA GLY A 135 24.30 -14.19 6.00
C GLY A 135 23.29 -13.11 5.57
N PRO A 136 22.03 -13.50 5.39
CA PRO A 136 20.99 -12.62 4.88
C PRO A 136 20.66 -11.47 5.84
N GLN A 137 20.10 -10.39 5.28
CA GLN A 137 19.78 -9.16 5.98
C GLN A 137 18.28 -8.86 5.88
N GLN A 138 17.77 -8.07 6.80
CA GLN A 138 16.43 -7.47 6.76
C GLN A 138 16.54 -5.95 6.72
N VAL A 139 15.65 -5.31 5.99
CA VAL A 139 15.34 -3.87 6.01
C VAL A 139 16.55 -2.92 5.93
N PRO A 140 17.50 -3.11 5.01
CA PRO A 140 18.65 -2.24 4.92
C PRO A 140 18.24 -0.79 4.61
N LEU A 141 19.01 0.16 5.16
CA LEU A 141 18.83 1.60 5.01
C LEU A 141 20.18 2.28 4.85
N PHE A 142 20.33 3.06 3.78
CA PHE A 142 21.47 3.98 3.66
C PHE A 142 21.38 5.10 4.70
N SER A 143 22.53 5.51 5.22
CA SER A 143 22.63 6.79 5.93
C SER A 143 22.38 7.97 4.97
N PRO A 144 21.91 9.14 5.44
CA PRO A 144 21.68 10.32 4.60
C PRO A 144 22.88 10.78 3.78
N ASP A 145 24.10 10.59 4.29
CA ASP A 145 25.35 10.89 3.56
C ASP A 145 25.75 9.81 2.54
N GLY A 146 25.07 8.67 2.51
CA GLY A 146 25.32 7.57 1.58
C GLY A 146 26.54 6.70 1.90
N PHE A 147 27.25 6.94 3.02
CA PHE A 147 28.50 6.24 3.35
C PHE A 147 28.34 5.05 4.31
N GLN A 148 27.13 4.82 4.79
CA GLN A 148 26.84 3.74 5.72
C GLN A 148 25.53 3.05 5.33
N VAL A 149 25.40 1.77 5.70
CA VAL A 149 24.16 1.02 5.60
C VAL A 149 23.90 0.32 6.94
N ALA A 150 22.76 0.59 7.55
CA ALA A 150 22.28 -0.20 8.69
C ALA A 150 21.27 -1.24 8.21
N PHE A 151 21.27 -2.42 8.85
CA PHE A 151 20.31 -3.49 8.59
C PHE A 151 20.09 -4.33 9.84
N VAL A 152 19.11 -5.22 9.81
CA VAL A 152 18.87 -6.19 10.90
C VAL A 152 19.25 -7.59 10.45
N ARG A 153 19.89 -8.34 11.33
CA ARG A 153 20.16 -9.78 11.22
C ARG A 153 20.04 -10.42 12.61
N ASN A 154 19.32 -11.54 12.70
CA ASN A 154 19.08 -12.23 13.96
C ASN A 154 18.60 -11.30 15.07
N ASN A 155 17.58 -10.49 14.77
CA ASN A 155 16.94 -9.50 15.66
C ASN A 155 17.89 -8.40 16.22
N ASN A 156 19.09 -8.25 15.64
CA ASN A 156 20.04 -7.23 16.02
C ASN A 156 20.38 -6.30 14.86
N ILE A 157 20.62 -5.03 15.20
CA ILE A 157 21.04 -4.00 14.23
C ILE A 157 22.55 -4.13 13.99
N PHE A 158 22.92 -4.07 12.73
CA PHE A 158 24.28 -4.03 12.22
C PHE A 158 24.50 -2.75 11.40
N LEU A 159 25.73 -2.27 11.37
CA LEU A 159 26.15 -1.12 10.58
C LEU A 159 27.35 -1.51 9.71
N VAL A 160 27.26 -1.23 8.43
CA VAL A 160 28.38 -1.35 7.46
C VAL A 160 28.85 0.06 7.09
N LYS A 161 30.17 0.30 7.22
CA LYS A 161 30.85 1.54 6.78
C LYS A 161 31.48 1.30 5.41
N LEU A 162 30.89 1.90 4.35
CA LEU A 162 31.24 1.62 2.96
C LEU A 162 32.63 2.13 2.56
N LEU A 163 33.07 3.27 3.14
CA LEU A 163 34.38 3.84 2.86
C LEU A 163 35.57 3.03 3.44
N PHE A 164 35.29 2.06 4.30
CA PHE A 164 36.29 1.27 5.00
C PHE A 164 36.21 -0.21 4.63
N GLY A 165 36.11 -0.50 3.33
CA GLY A 165 36.06 -1.87 2.82
C GLY A 165 34.84 -2.64 3.33
N ASN A 166 33.70 -2.00 3.43
CA ASN A 166 32.44 -2.56 3.92
C ASN A 166 32.59 -3.19 5.32
N SER A 167 33.28 -2.46 6.22
CA SER A 167 33.48 -2.96 7.59
C SER A 167 32.16 -3.02 8.34
N GLU A 168 31.77 -4.23 8.77
CA GLU A 168 30.56 -4.53 9.50
C GLU A 168 30.77 -4.48 11.02
N SER A 169 29.87 -3.85 11.76
CA SER A 169 29.85 -3.84 13.22
C SER A 169 28.43 -4.11 13.74
N GLN A 170 28.33 -4.87 14.84
CA GLN A 170 27.07 -5.13 15.51
C GLN A 170 26.78 -4.03 16.52
N ILE A 171 25.59 -3.41 16.43
CA ILE A 171 25.14 -2.32 17.30
C ILE A 171 24.42 -2.85 18.53
N THR A 172 23.37 -3.65 18.35
CA THR A 172 22.63 -4.28 19.45
C THR A 172 23.04 -5.73 19.62
N LYS A 173 22.93 -6.28 20.86
CA LYS A 173 23.46 -7.61 21.18
C LYS A 173 22.47 -8.49 21.93
N ASP A 174 21.31 -7.94 22.32
CA ASP A 174 20.29 -8.61 23.13
C ASP A 174 19.13 -9.18 22.31
N GLY A 175 19.21 -9.04 20.98
CA GLY A 175 18.22 -9.61 20.06
C GLY A 175 18.23 -11.13 20.11
N GLU A 176 17.06 -11.74 20.37
CA GLU A 176 16.84 -13.17 20.46
C GLU A 176 15.45 -13.53 19.93
N TYR A 177 15.38 -14.64 19.19
CA TYR A 177 14.11 -15.11 18.60
C TYR A 177 13.06 -15.38 19.67
N ASN A 178 11.83 -14.88 19.46
CA ASN A 178 10.71 -14.94 20.40
C ASN A 178 10.96 -14.28 21.77
N LYS A 179 11.92 -13.37 21.87
CA LYS A 179 12.21 -12.61 23.08
C LYS A 179 12.42 -11.13 22.82
N VAL A 180 13.42 -10.75 22.04
CA VAL A 180 13.79 -9.36 21.82
C VAL A 180 14.07 -9.12 20.36
N LEU A 181 13.43 -8.07 19.82
CA LEU A 181 13.71 -7.58 18.47
C LEU A 181 14.18 -6.12 18.55
N ASN A 182 15.26 -5.83 17.83
CA ASN A 182 15.80 -4.49 17.72
C ASN A 182 15.70 -3.99 16.27
N GLY A 183 14.99 -2.89 16.04
CA GLY A 183 14.91 -2.25 14.72
C GLY A 183 14.01 -2.93 13.69
N ILE A 184 13.32 -3.99 14.07
CA ILE A 184 12.22 -4.62 13.32
C ILE A 184 11.04 -4.84 14.25
N PRO A 185 9.79 -4.77 13.76
CA PRO A 185 8.59 -4.98 14.58
C PRO A 185 8.38 -6.47 14.90
N ASP A 186 7.59 -6.72 15.95
CA ASP A 186 6.94 -8.00 16.16
C ASP A 186 5.78 -8.23 15.17
N TRP A 187 5.13 -9.39 15.24
CA TRP A 187 4.05 -9.74 14.32
C TRP A 187 2.87 -8.76 14.40
N VAL A 188 2.46 -8.34 15.62
CA VAL A 188 1.33 -7.41 15.81
C VAL A 188 1.60 -6.06 15.14
N TYR A 189 2.77 -5.49 15.37
CA TYR A 189 3.14 -4.19 14.79
C TYR A 189 3.31 -4.27 13.28
N GLU A 190 3.84 -5.37 12.76
CA GLU A 190 3.93 -5.56 11.31
C GLU A 190 2.55 -5.67 10.66
N GLU A 191 1.64 -6.45 11.25
CA GLU A 191 0.30 -6.69 10.70
C GLU A 191 -0.60 -5.47 10.86
N GLU A 192 -0.68 -4.91 12.07
CA GLU A 192 -1.67 -3.88 12.43
C GLU A 192 -1.20 -2.46 12.15
N PHE A 193 0.10 -2.17 12.29
CA PHE A 193 0.66 -0.86 11.97
C PHE A 193 1.38 -0.79 10.62
N GLY A 194 1.44 -1.87 9.87
CA GLY A 194 1.77 -1.88 8.45
C GLY A 194 3.23 -1.58 8.09
N PHE A 195 4.23 -1.89 8.94
CA PHE A 195 5.64 -1.63 8.67
C PHE A 195 6.54 -2.81 9.03
N ASN A 196 7.77 -2.84 8.49
CA ASN A 196 8.77 -3.87 8.76
C ASN A 196 10.13 -3.33 9.18
N ARG A 197 10.34 -2.00 9.19
CA ARG A 197 11.57 -1.34 9.68
C ARG A 197 11.26 -0.40 10.82
N ALA A 198 11.90 -0.63 11.96
CA ALA A 198 11.71 0.12 13.20
C ALA A 198 12.99 0.86 13.62
N PHE A 199 13.80 1.34 12.67
CA PHE A 199 14.96 2.20 12.93
C PHE A 199 15.12 3.27 11.84
N ASP A 200 15.85 4.34 12.17
CA ASP A 200 16.13 5.44 11.24
C ASP A 200 17.47 6.10 11.59
N PHE A 201 18.12 6.73 10.59
CA PHE A 201 19.33 7.53 10.79
C PHE A 201 19.00 9.00 11.06
N SER A 202 19.81 9.67 11.90
CA SER A 202 19.80 11.13 12.01
C SER A 202 20.24 11.78 10.70
N ALA A 203 19.76 13.00 10.44
CA ALA A 203 20.05 13.72 9.20
C ALA A 203 21.55 13.97 8.94
N ASP A 204 22.37 14.03 10.01
CA ASP A 204 23.83 14.15 9.94
C ASP A 204 24.57 12.79 9.92
N SER A 205 23.83 11.68 9.81
CA SER A 205 24.36 10.31 9.72
C SER A 205 25.16 9.84 10.94
N LYS A 206 25.04 10.52 12.08
CA LYS A 206 25.85 10.22 13.28
C LYS A 206 25.13 9.38 14.33
N MET A 207 23.81 9.26 14.22
CA MET A 207 23.01 8.50 15.18
C MET A 207 22.04 7.57 14.47
N ILE A 208 21.68 6.47 15.15
CA ILE A 208 20.60 5.57 14.78
C ILE A 208 19.60 5.58 15.93
N ALA A 209 18.32 5.86 15.63
CA ALA A 209 17.22 5.62 16.54
C ALA A 209 16.52 4.32 16.18
N TYR A 210 16.06 3.55 17.16
CA TYR A 210 15.34 2.31 16.92
C TYR A 210 14.33 2.01 18.02
N ILE A 211 13.30 1.25 17.65
CA ILE A 211 12.35 0.67 18.59
C ILE A 211 12.88 -0.72 18.98
N ARG A 212 12.91 -0.98 20.28
CA ARG A 212 13.15 -2.29 20.88
C ARG A 212 11.83 -2.87 21.34
N PHE A 213 11.55 -4.10 20.89
CA PHE A 213 10.37 -4.87 21.27
C PHE A 213 10.82 -6.01 22.18
N ASP A 214 10.23 -6.10 23.36
CA ASP A 214 10.39 -7.22 24.27
C ASP A 214 9.10 -8.05 24.27
N GLU A 215 9.11 -9.13 23.50
CA GLU A 215 7.98 -10.05 23.33
C GLU A 215 8.05 -11.27 24.24
N SER A 216 8.93 -11.25 25.28
CA SER A 216 9.15 -12.39 26.16
C SER A 216 7.87 -12.87 26.85
N GLN A 217 6.98 -11.94 27.19
CA GLN A 217 5.70 -12.23 27.84
C GLN A 217 4.52 -12.43 26.88
N VAL A 218 4.73 -12.21 25.58
CA VAL A 218 3.67 -12.39 24.57
C VAL A 218 3.39 -13.89 24.41
N PRO A 219 2.12 -14.32 24.37
CA PRO A 219 1.77 -15.72 24.18
C PRO A 219 2.24 -16.27 22.84
N MET A 220 2.57 -17.56 22.84
CA MET A 220 2.90 -18.32 21.63
C MET A 220 1.64 -18.95 21.04
N TYR A 221 1.54 -18.95 19.72
CA TYR A 221 0.51 -19.69 19.00
C TYR A 221 1.14 -20.68 18.03
N LYS A 222 0.49 -21.85 17.89
CA LYS A 222 0.95 -22.94 17.03
C LYS A 222 0.02 -23.07 15.83
N PHE A 223 0.60 -22.93 14.64
CA PHE A 223 -0.11 -23.15 13.39
C PHE A 223 0.32 -24.48 12.78
N PRO A 224 -0.63 -25.34 12.35
CA PRO A 224 -0.26 -26.54 11.61
C PRO A 224 0.26 -26.16 10.22
N LEU A 225 1.40 -26.73 9.83
CA LEU A 225 1.97 -26.59 8.50
C LEU A 225 1.66 -27.82 7.66
N TYR A 226 1.09 -27.58 6.49
CA TYR A 226 0.87 -28.59 5.47
C TYR A 226 1.69 -28.24 4.23
N LYS A 227 2.13 -29.23 3.49
CA LYS A 227 2.83 -29.01 2.22
C LYS A 227 2.04 -28.08 1.29
N GLY A 228 0.73 -28.33 1.14
CA GLY A 228 -0.09 -27.59 0.20
C GLY A 228 0.52 -27.60 -1.20
N MET A 229 0.63 -26.43 -1.82
CA MET A 229 1.32 -26.21 -3.10
C MET A 229 2.75 -25.65 -2.92
N ASN A 230 3.25 -25.53 -1.69
CA ASN A 230 4.57 -24.98 -1.43
C ASN A 230 5.65 -26.08 -1.49
N PRO A 231 6.59 -26.04 -2.45
CA PRO A 231 7.65 -27.04 -2.56
C PRO A 231 8.62 -27.06 -1.37
N GLU A 232 8.74 -25.97 -0.62
CA GLU A 232 9.61 -25.87 0.58
C GLU A 232 9.10 -26.71 1.74
N TYR A 233 7.81 -27.09 1.74
CA TYR A 233 7.19 -27.89 2.80
C TYR A 233 7.02 -29.36 2.42
N THR A 234 7.90 -29.90 1.57
CA THR A 234 7.80 -31.28 1.07
C THR A 234 7.84 -32.33 2.20
N GLU A 235 8.56 -32.08 3.28
CA GLU A 235 8.58 -32.92 4.48
C GLU A 235 7.21 -33.04 5.16
N PHE A 236 6.31 -32.08 4.97
CA PHE A 236 4.95 -32.08 5.53
C PHE A 236 3.90 -32.63 4.56
N ALA A 237 4.32 -33.44 3.57
CA ALA A 237 3.42 -34.00 2.58
C ALA A 237 2.47 -35.07 3.18
N THR A 238 2.91 -35.83 4.16
CA THR A 238 2.16 -36.93 4.79
C THR A 238 1.63 -36.53 6.16
N TYR A 239 2.46 -35.92 6.97
CA TYR A 239 2.09 -35.44 8.30
C TYR A 239 2.33 -33.95 8.42
N PRO A 240 1.44 -33.18 9.10
CA PRO A 240 1.61 -31.75 9.29
C PRO A 240 2.82 -31.46 10.20
N GLY A 241 3.51 -30.35 9.90
CA GLY A 241 4.46 -29.74 10.81
C GLY A 241 3.79 -28.69 11.69
N GLU A 242 4.56 -28.01 12.53
CA GLU A 242 4.13 -26.89 13.34
C GLU A 242 4.96 -25.64 13.00
N TYR A 243 4.28 -24.49 12.87
CA TYR A 243 4.89 -23.18 12.87
C TYR A 243 4.44 -22.41 14.11
N THR A 244 5.39 -22.07 14.97
CA THR A 244 5.11 -21.47 16.26
C THR A 244 5.78 -20.11 16.36
N TYR A 245 5.02 -19.06 16.67
CA TYR A 245 5.55 -17.71 16.88
C TYR A 245 4.67 -16.92 17.87
N LYS A 246 5.16 -15.76 18.30
CA LYS A 246 4.44 -14.85 19.20
C LYS A 246 3.21 -14.28 18.50
N TYR A 247 2.02 -14.63 19.02
CA TYR A 247 0.75 -14.24 18.45
C TYR A 247 -0.26 -14.03 19.60
N PRO A 248 -0.38 -12.81 20.11
CA PRO A 248 -1.35 -12.51 21.17
C PRO A 248 -2.76 -12.49 20.56
N LYS A 249 -3.70 -13.13 21.24
CA LYS A 249 -5.11 -12.99 20.93
C LYS A 249 -5.64 -11.68 21.50
N SER A 250 -6.84 -11.30 21.06
CA SER A 250 -7.53 -10.12 21.58
C SER A 250 -7.58 -10.13 23.11
N GLY A 251 -7.18 -9.02 23.73
CA GLY A 251 -7.14 -8.86 25.19
C GLY A 251 -5.87 -9.36 25.89
N GLU A 252 -4.99 -10.10 25.20
CA GLU A 252 -3.73 -10.56 25.77
C GLU A 252 -2.65 -9.46 25.75
N VAL A 253 -1.51 -9.76 26.41
CA VAL A 253 -0.39 -8.83 26.51
C VAL A 253 0.34 -8.71 25.18
N ASN A 254 0.71 -7.49 24.81
CA ASN A 254 1.59 -7.17 23.69
C ASN A 254 3.04 -7.05 24.15
N SER A 255 3.95 -6.90 23.19
CA SER A 255 5.35 -6.58 23.46
C SER A 255 5.49 -5.29 24.27
N THR A 256 6.41 -5.29 25.23
CA THR A 256 6.85 -4.05 25.87
C THR A 256 7.80 -3.32 24.93
N VAL A 257 7.50 -2.07 24.59
CA VAL A 257 8.25 -1.30 23.60
C VAL A 257 8.98 -0.12 24.22
N SER A 258 10.13 0.21 23.63
CA SER A 258 10.91 1.40 24.03
C SER A 258 11.71 1.93 22.85
N VAL A 259 11.98 3.24 22.84
CA VAL A 259 12.83 3.87 21.84
C VAL A 259 14.23 4.06 22.40
N HIS A 260 15.22 3.74 21.58
CA HIS A 260 16.63 3.89 21.90
C HIS A 260 17.33 4.69 20.80
N THR A 261 18.38 5.40 21.17
CA THR A 261 19.30 6.07 20.25
C THR A 261 20.72 5.58 20.46
N TYR A 262 21.44 5.37 19.37
CA TYR A 262 22.83 4.94 19.36
C TYR A 262 23.70 5.99 18.67
N ASP A 263 24.72 6.48 19.35
CA ASP A 263 25.72 7.37 18.79
C ASP A 263 26.84 6.55 18.14
N ILE A 264 27.01 6.71 16.82
CA ILE A 264 27.93 5.89 16.00
C ILE A 264 29.39 6.15 16.34
N LYS A 265 29.74 7.35 16.82
CA LYS A 265 31.12 7.69 17.15
C LYS A 265 31.52 7.23 18.56
N SER A 266 30.69 7.50 19.54
CA SER A 266 30.96 7.17 20.95
C SER A 266 30.55 5.74 21.33
N HIS A 267 29.76 5.06 20.48
CA HIS A 267 29.17 3.73 20.73
C HIS A 267 28.25 3.70 21.96
N VAL A 268 27.64 4.82 22.31
CA VAL A 268 26.75 4.94 23.47
C VAL A 268 25.30 4.79 23.03
N THR A 269 24.59 3.86 23.67
CA THR A 269 23.14 3.69 23.55
C THR A 269 22.44 4.42 24.70
N ARG A 270 21.34 5.13 24.39
CA ARG A 270 20.45 5.77 25.37
C ARG A 270 19.02 5.33 25.15
N LYS A 271 18.33 5.00 26.23
CA LYS A 271 16.86 4.83 26.20
C LYS A 271 16.22 6.22 26.29
N MET A 272 15.21 6.47 25.47
CA MET A 272 14.47 7.73 25.50
C MET A 272 13.52 7.78 26.71
N ASP A 273 13.43 8.94 27.34
CA ASP A 273 12.54 9.22 28.48
C ASP A 273 11.10 9.47 27.97
N LEU A 274 10.55 8.47 27.31
CA LEU A 274 9.23 8.54 26.68
C LEU A 274 8.14 8.17 27.71
N PRO A 275 7.20 9.08 28.04
CA PRO A 275 6.09 8.79 28.95
C PRO A 275 5.01 7.97 28.24
N LEU A 276 5.32 6.72 27.93
CA LEU A 276 4.40 5.76 27.29
C LEU A 276 3.53 5.08 28.37
N ASP A 277 2.24 4.95 28.09
CA ASP A 277 1.35 4.12 28.88
C ASP A 277 1.88 2.67 28.94
N LYS A 278 1.64 1.95 30.03
CA LYS A 278 2.17 0.58 30.24
C LYS A 278 1.91 -0.36 29.06
N ASP A 279 0.72 -0.26 28.47
CA ASP A 279 0.29 -1.07 27.32
C ASP A 279 0.14 -0.24 26.04
N GLY A 280 0.83 0.90 25.97
CA GLY A 280 0.80 1.81 24.82
C GLY A 280 1.65 1.31 23.67
N TYR A 281 1.44 1.90 22.50
CA TYR A 281 2.12 1.54 21.24
C TYR A 281 3.05 2.65 20.76
N ILE A 282 4.08 2.26 20.02
CA ILE A 282 4.98 3.16 19.27
C ILE A 282 4.91 2.76 17.79
N PRO A 283 3.87 3.17 17.04
CA PRO A 283 3.69 2.75 15.67
C PRO A 283 4.78 3.26 14.71
N ARG A 284 5.42 4.39 14.99
CA ARG A 284 6.46 4.97 14.11
C ARG A 284 7.49 5.77 14.89
N ILE A 285 8.69 5.81 14.35
CA ILE A 285 9.73 6.82 14.67
C ILE A 285 10.28 7.39 13.36
N LYS A 286 10.73 8.64 13.38
CA LYS A 286 11.35 9.28 12.23
C LYS A 286 12.28 10.42 12.67
N PHE A 287 13.54 10.40 12.22
CA PHE A 287 14.35 11.61 12.32
C PHE A 287 13.82 12.69 11.38
N THR A 288 13.82 13.93 11.84
CA THR A 288 13.55 15.10 11.00
C THR A 288 14.82 15.50 10.25
N SER A 289 14.75 16.56 9.45
CA SER A 289 15.95 17.16 8.84
C SER A 289 16.88 17.83 9.86
N ASP A 290 16.42 18.06 11.08
CA ASP A 290 17.22 18.49 12.22
C ASP A 290 17.70 17.25 12.99
N PRO A 291 19.02 16.96 13.03
CA PRO A 291 19.55 15.76 13.70
C PRO A 291 19.31 15.74 15.20
N GLU A 292 18.93 16.87 15.82
CA GLU A 292 18.57 16.95 17.23
C GLU A 292 17.07 16.74 17.49
N LYS A 293 16.28 16.42 16.45
CA LYS A 293 14.83 16.15 16.55
C LYS A 293 14.47 14.79 16.00
N LEU A 294 14.14 13.88 16.92
CA LEU A 294 13.55 12.59 16.65
C LEU A 294 12.03 12.67 16.89
N ALA A 295 11.24 12.47 15.87
CA ALA A 295 9.79 12.31 15.99
C ALA A 295 9.46 10.89 16.46
N ILE A 296 8.67 10.77 17.54
CA ILE A 296 8.18 9.51 18.07
C ILE A 296 6.66 9.60 18.12
N MET A 297 5.98 8.68 17.42
CA MET A 297 4.52 8.58 17.42
C MET A 297 4.10 7.52 18.43
N THR A 298 3.10 7.84 19.26
CA THR A 298 2.55 6.90 20.25
C THR A 298 1.04 6.84 20.17
N LEU A 299 0.50 5.70 20.58
CA LEU A 299 -0.93 5.50 20.82
C LEU A 299 -1.11 4.86 22.20
N ASN A 300 -2.21 5.20 22.89
CA ASN A 300 -2.64 4.44 24.05
C ASN A 300 -3.23 3.09 23.63
N ARG A 301 -3.51 2.16 24.58
CA ARG A 301 -4.05 0.83 24.28
C ARG A 301 -5.38 0.87 23.53
N HIS A 302 -6.25 1.81 23.84
CA HIS A 302 -7.53 1.99 23.14
C HIS A 302 -7.40 2.64 21.77
N GLN A 303 -6.17 3.09 21.40
CA GLN A 303 -5.86 3.74 20.12
C GLN A 303 -6.73 4.96 19.83
N ASN A 304 -7.20 5.63 20.88
CA ASN A 304 -8.04 6.83 20.79
C ASN A 304 -7.33 8.11 21.24
N ARG A 305 -6.04 8.01 21.61
CA ARG A 305 -5.14 9.13 21.85
C ARG A 305 -3.84 8.91 21.11
N PHE A 306 -3.53 9.80 20.18
CA PHE A 306 -2.29 9.89 19.43
C PHE A 306 -1.44 11.04 19.95
N ASP A 307 -0.19 10.77 20.27
CA ASP A 307 0.81 11.77 20.61
C ASP A 307 1.99 11.71 19.65
N LEU A 308 2.33 12.84 19.05
CA LEU A 308 3.59 13.05 18.34
C LEU A 308 4.57 13.77 19.29
N TYR A 309 5.60 13.06 19.70
CA TYR A 309 6.70 13.64 20.48
C TYR A 309 7.81 14.15 19.57
N MET A 310 8.37 15.32 19.90
CA MET A 310 9.68 15.73 19.44
C MET A 310 10.67 15.46 20.56
N ALA A 311 11.60 14.56 20.30
CA ALA A 311 12.58 14.09 21.25
C ALA A 311 13.99 14.54 20.86
N ASN A 312 14.83 14.88 21.86
CA ASN A 312 16.24 15.12 21.61
C ASN A 312 17.02 13.82 21.79
N PRO A 313 17.66 13.29 20.73
CA PRO A 313 18.29 11.97 20.76
C PRO A 313 19.54 11.89 21.65
N LYS A 314 20.13 13.04 22.02
CA LYS A 314 21.32 13.10 22.88
C LYS A 314 20.98 13.23 24.36
N SER A 315 19.97 14.03 24.70
CA SER A 315 19.54 14.22 26.10
C SER A 315 18.47 13.22 26.54
N ALA A 316 17.90 12.45 25.63
CA ALA A 316 16.78 11.52 25.82
C ALA A 316 15.42 12.17 26.15
N LEU A 317 15.35 13.50 26.27
CA LEU A 317 14.13 14.22 26.63
C LEU A 317 13.09 14.16 25.51
N CYS A 318 11.84 13.87 25.87
CA CYS A 318 10.70 13.80 24.97
C CYS A 318 9.67 14.87 25.35
N LYS A 319 9.20 15.66 24.36
CA LYS A 319 8.16 16.67 24.53
C LYS A 319 7.04 16.42 23.53
N VAL A 320 5.78 16.41 23.99
CA VAL A 320 4.61 16.35 23.09
C VAL A 320 4.57 17.61 22.24
N ALA A 321 4.55 17.42 20.93
CA ALA A 321 4.38 18.47 19.94
C ALA A 321 2.93 18.54 19.45
N ILE A 322 2.32 17.39 19.11
CA ILE A 322 0.94 17.32 18.66
C ILE A 322 0.24 16.21 19.44
N ARG A 323 -0.99 16.49 19.87
CA ARG A 323 -1.91 15.49 20.42
C ARG A 323 -3.20 15.52 19.63
N ASP A 324 -3.72 14.34 19.29
CA ASP A 324 -5.06 14.17 18.77
C ASP A 324 -5.81 13.11 19.60
N GLU A 325 -7.10 13.31 19.78
CA GLU A 325 -7.95 12.45 20.57
C GLU A 325 -9.27 12.19 19.83
N SER A 326 -9.83 11.02 20.00
CA SER A 326 -11.10 10.60 19.41
C SER A 326 -11.96 9.88 20.45
N GLU A 327 -13.27 9.97 20.34
CA GLU A 327 -14.18 9.16 21.15
C GLU A 327 -14.16 7.67 20.77
N GLN A 328 -13.75 7.37 19.51
CA GLN A 328 -13.64 6.00 19.03
C GLN A 328 -12.16 5.58 18.92
N TYR A 329 -11.56 5.72 17.74
CA TYR A 329 -10.16 5.39 17.49
C TYR A 329 -9.52 6.40 16.53
N ILE A 330 -8.20 6.51 16.60
CA ILE A 330 -7.37 7.28 15.67
C ILE A 330 -7.08 6.41 14.45
N LYS A 331 -7.31 6.92 13.26
CA LYS A 331 -7.08 6.20 12.01
C LYS A 331 -5.60 6.06 11.71
N GLU A 332 -5.19 4.94 11.10
CA GLU A 332 -3.79 4.67 10.76
C GLU A 332 -3.17 5.77 9.90
N ASP A 333 -3.93 6.37 8.99
CA ASP A 333 -3.47 7.48 8.13
C ASP A 333 -2.83 8.62 8.90
N GLU A 334 -3.27 8.88 10.14
CA GLU A 334 -2.81 9.99 10.96
C GLU A 334 -1.36 9.83 11.41
N TYR A 335 -0.93 8.63 11.76
CA TYR A 335 0.44 8.37 12.20
C TYR A 335 1.33 7.71 11.14
N SER A 336 0.77 7.11 10.10
CA SER A 336 1.54 6.45 9.02
C SER A 336 2.01 7.41 7.95
N ASN A 337 1.25 8.46 7.65
CA ASN A 337 1.44 9.33 6.50
C ASN A 337 1.98 10.73 6.85
N ILE A 338 2.53 10.91 8.06
CA ILE A 338 3.13 12.18 8.47
C ILE A 338 4.36 12.47 7.61
N LYS A 339 4.43 13.69 7.07
CA LYS A 339 5.60 14.19 6.34
C LYS A 339 6.26 15.32 7.11
N PHE A 340 7.57 15.15 7.37
CA PHE A 340 8.40 16.15 8.04
C PHE A 340 9.16 16.96 7.01
N TYR A 341 9.07 18.26 7.14
CA TYR A 341 9.82 19.27 6.39
C TYR A 341 10.68 20.06 7.39
N PRO A 342 11.70 20.83 6.96
CA PRO A 342 12.61 21.50 7.89
C PRO A 342 11.91 22.31 9.00
N GLU A 343 10.83 23.02 8.67
CA GLU A 343 10.12 23.90 9.59
C GLU A 343 8.67 23.48 9.85
N ASN A 344 8.19 22.43 9.17
CA ASN A 344 6.78 22.09 9.14
C ASN A 344 6.54 20.58 9.21
N ILE A 345 5.33 20.25 9.63
CA ILE A 345 4.76 18.91 9.60
C ILE A 345 3.46 18.97 8.80
N VAL A 346 3.24 18.02 7.90
CA VAL A 346 1.94 17.79 7.26
C VAL A 346 1.44 16.43 7.71
N LEU A 347 0.24 16.40 8.26
CA LEU A 347 -0.43 15.16 8.65
C LEU A 347 -1.87 15.14 8.14
N MET A 348 -2.46 13.95 8.09
CA MET A 348 -3.87 13.73 7.83
C MET A 348 -4.60 13.48 9.15
N SER A 349 -5.81 14.00 9.31
CA SER A 349 -6.64 13.74 10.50
C SER A 349 -8.12 13.85 10.17
N GLU A 350 -8.94 13.08 10.88
CA GLU A 350 -10.41 13.10 10.78
C GLU A 350 -11.09 13.98 11.82
N ARG A 351 -10.36 14.85 12.52
CA ARG A 351 -10.84 15.67 13.65
C ARG A 351 -12.04 16.57 13.33
N ASP A 352 -12.31 16.84 12.06
CA ASP A 352 -13.49 17.59 11.61
C ASP A 352 -14.56 16.70 10.95
N GLY A 353 -14.46 15.37 11.14
CA GLY A 353 -15.39 14.37 10.62
C GLY A 353 -15.00 13.72 9.29
N TYR A 354 -13.99 14.26 8.59
CA TYR A 354 -13.45 13.71 7.35
C TYR A 354 -11.93 13.76 7.35
N ASN A 355 -11.28 12.84 6.66
CA ASN A 355 -9.82 12.80 6.58
C ASN A 355 -9.27 13.95 5.73
N HIS A 356 -8.60 14.91 6.36
CA HIS A 356 -8.07 16.11 5.74
C HIS A 356 -6.60 16.37 6.07
N LEU A 357 -5.95 17.24 5.26
CA LEU A 357 -4.57 17.67 5.43
C LEU A 357 -4.49 18.87 6.39
N TYR A 358 -3.57 18.77 7.34
CA TYR A 358 -3.25 19.82 8.31
C TYR A 358 -1.76 20.15 8.27
N LEU A 359 -1.44 21.44 8.25
CA LEU A 359 -0.08 21.97 8.31
C LEU A 359 0.22 22.48 9.70
N TYR A 360 1.32 22.00 10.27
CA TYR A 360 1.86 22.44 11.57
C TYR A 360 3.26 22.99 11.40
N THR A 361 3.69 23.82 12.37
CA THR A 361 5.12 24.08 12.57
C THR A 361 5.80 22.80 13.07
N ILE A 362 7.13 22.72 12.94
CA ILE A 362 7.91 21.59 13.48
C ILE A 362 7.81 21.50 15.01
N GLY A 363 7.42 22.58 15.68
CA GLY A 363 7.16 22.63 17.13
C GLY A 363 5.75 22.20 17.54
N GLY A 364 4.88 21.84 16.58
CA GLY A 364 3.53 21.32 16.83
C GLY A 364 2.41 22.36 16.89
N ASN A 365 2.67 23.64 16.55
CA ASN A 365 1.61 24.64 16.45
C ASN A 365 0.86 24.49 15.12
N LEU A 366 -0.46 24.38 15.17
CA LEU A 366 -1.29 24.34 13.98
C LEU A 366 -1.18 25.66 13.20
N VAL A 367 -0.72 25.56 11.95
CA VAL A 367 -0.65 26.70 11.03
C VAL A 367 -1.96 26.85 10.28
N LYS A 368 -2.48 25.73 9.71
CA LYS A 368 -3.64 25.79 8.83
C LYS A 368 -4.19 24.39 8.52
N GLN A 369 -5.51 24.26 8.39
CA GLN A 369 -6.15 23.17 7.67
C GLN A 369 -6.04 23.43 6.16
N ILE A 370 -5.47 22.51 5.41
CA ILE A 370 -5.20 22.67 3.96
C ILE A 370 -6.42 22.30 3.12
N THR A 371 -7.05 21.16 3.43
CA THR A 371 -8.26 20.69 2.74
C THR A 371 -9.44 20.68 3.70
N LYS A 372 -10.65 20.93 3.17
CA LYS A 372 -11.88 20.97 3.97
C LYS A 372 -13.09 20.61 3.11
N GLY A 373 -14.07 19.93 3.69
CA GLY A 373 -15.35 19.61 3.03
C GLY A 373 -15.85 18.20 3.38
N LYS A 374 -16.99 17.81 2.80
CA LYS A 374 -17.57 16.47 2.99
C LYS A 374 -16.95 15.46 2.01
N PHE A 375 -15.67 15.23 2.12
CA PHE A 375 -14.89 14.28 1.34
C PHE A 375 -13.62 13.90 2.09
N GLU A 376 -12.99 12.81 1.72
CA GLU A 376 -11.74 12.35 2.31
C GLU A 376 -10.56 12.56 1.35
N VAL A 377 -9.46 13.05 1.90
CA VAL A 377 -8.14 12.86 1.30
C VAL A 377 -7.76 11.40 1.46
N LYS A 378 -7.42 10.75 0.35
CA LYS A 378 -7.03 9.32 0.33
C LYS A 378 -5.52 9.13 0.45
N SER A 379 -4.75 10.05 -0.13
CA SER A 379 -3.28 10.04 -0.03
C SER A 379 -2.74 11.45 -0.11
N PHE A 380 -1.77 11.77 0.74
CA PHE A 380 -0.95 12.96 0.61
C PHE A 380 0.28 12.62 -0.25
N LEU A 381 0.38 13.22 -1.44
CA LEU A 381 1.42 12.92 -2.43
C LEU A 381 2.65 13.82 -2.29
N GLY A 382 2.52 14.98 -1.62
CA GLY A 382 3.63 15.84 -1.28
C GLY A 382 3.32 17.34 -1.33
N TRP A 383 4.29 18.14 -0.91
CA TRP A 383 4.24 19.58 -0.87
C TRP A 383 5.43 20.19 -1.59
N ASP A 384 5.20 20.86 -2.71
CA ASP A 384 6.19 21.71 -3.35
C ASP A 384 6.30 23.02 -2.54
N LYS A 385 7.31 23.13 -1.69
CA LYS A 385 7.53 24.30 -0.84
C LYS A 385 7.86 25.55 -1.65
N GLN A 386 8.52 25.42 -2.80
CA GLN A 386 8.91 26.55 -3.62
C GLN A 386 7.71 27.27 -4.21
N SER A 387 6.75 26.51 -4.75
CA SER A 387 5.51 27.06 -5.29
C SER A 387 4.37 27.14 -4.26
N ASN A 388 4.59 26.58 -3.05
CA ASN A 388 3.60 26.41 -1.98
C ASN A 388 2.34 25.70 -2.45
N VAL A 389 2.51 24.53 -3.12
CA VAL A 389 1.44 23.72 -3.66
C VAL A 389 1.46 22.33 -3.05
N PHE A 390 0.31 21.87 -2.53
CA PHE A 390 0.10 20.54 -1.97
C PHE A 390 -0.57 19.65 -3.01
N TYR A 391 -0.09 18.41 -3.15
CA TYR A 391 -0.62 17.40 -4.07
C TYR A 391 -1.23 16.25 -3.27
N TYR A 392 -2.41 15.80 -3.66
CA TYR A 392 -3.13 14.75 -2.95
C TYR A 392 -4.13 14.03 -3.86
N THR A 393 -4.60 12.87 -3.43
CA THR A 393 -5.78 12.22 -4.00
C THR A 393 -6.95 12.35 -3.04
N SER A 394 -8.15 12.51 -3.56
CA SER A 394 -9.37 12.53 -2.75
C SER A 394 -10.57 11.97 -3.50
N ASN A 395 -11.61 11.62 -2.73
CA ASN A 395 -12.89 11.17 -3.25
C ASN A 395 -13.91 12.33 -3.39
N GLU A 396 -13.42 13.55 -3.49
CA GLU A 396 -14.27 14.72 -3.71
C GLU A 396 -15.16 14.56 -4.95
N GLY A 397 -16.44 14.79 -4.80
CA GLY A 397 -17.44 14.65 -5.85
C GLY A 397 -18.14 13.29 -5.92
N SER A 398 -17.55 12.21 -5.39
CA SER A 398 -18.21 10.91 -5.25
C SER A 398 -17.42 9.99 -4.33
N PRO A 399 -18.04 9.34 -3.35
CA PRO A 399 -17.37 8.34 -2.51
C PRO A 399 -16.88 7.13 -3.30
N LEU A 400 -17.39 6.89 -4.51
CA LEU A 400 -17.02 5.75 -5.36
C LEU A 400 -15.77 6.00 -6.21
N ARG A 401 -15.21 7.20 -6.22
CA ARG A 401 -14.20 7.65 -7.18
C ARG A 401 -13.08 8.39 -6.49
N THR A 402 -11.89 8.33 -7.08
CA THR A 402 -10.72 9.08 -6.61
C THR A 402 -10.15 9.91 -7.75
N ALA A 403 -9.74 11.13 -7.45
CA ALA A 403 -9.08 12.00 -8.39
C ALA A 403 -7.82 12.61 -7.79
N VAL A 404 -6.88 13.00 -8.66
CA VAL A 404 -5.65 13.70 -8.29
C VAL A 404 -5.91 15.19 -8.29
N TYR A 405 -5.53 15.84 -7.21
CA TYR A 405 -5.70 17.28 -6.99
C TYR A 405 -4.39 17.96 -6.60
N LYS A 406 -4.35 19.26 -6.85
CA LYS A 406 -3.41 20.17 -6.19
C LYS A 406 -4.18 21.33 -5.57
N ILE A 407 -3.64 21.86 -4.46
CA ILE A 407 -4.15 23.06 -3.79
C ILE A 407 -2.98 23.98 -3.46
N ASP A 408 -3.08 25.26 -3.80
CA ASP A 408 -2.04 26.22 -3.48
C ASP A 408 -2.18 26.77 -2.04
N GLY A 409 -1.17 27.48 -1.58
CA GLY A 409 -1.15 28.09 -0.25
C GLY A 409 -2.29 29.10 -0.02
N LYS A 410 -2.94 29.62 -1.07
CA LYS A 410 -4.11 30.52 -1.01
C LYS A 410 -5.44 29.76 -0.97
N GLY A 411 -5.40 28.42 -1.13
CA GLY A 411 -6.59 27.57 -1.12
C GLY A 411 -7.23 27.36 -2.51
N LYS A 412 -6.58 27.81 -3.59
CA LYS A 412 -7.06 27.53 -4.95
C LYS A 412 -6.80 26.07 -5.32
N LYS A 413 -7.86 25.32 -5.43
CA LYS A 413 -7.84 23.90 -5.79
C LYS A 413 -7.93 23.70 -7.29
N THR A 414 -7.21 22.70 -7.81
CA THR A 414 -7.25 22.28 -9.21
C THR A 414 -7.27 20.77 -9.28
N LYS A 415 -8.23 20.20 -10.00
CA LYS A 415 -8.26 18.77 -10.33
C LYS A 415 -7.30 18.53 -11.50
N LEU A 416 -6.36 17.61 -11.32
CA LEU A 416 -5.35 17.25 -12.33
C LEU A 416 -5.78 16.07 -13.20
N SER A 417 -6.40 15.04 -12.61
CA SER A 417 -6.90 13.87 -13.35
C SER A 417 -8.19 14.22 -14.09
N THR A 418 -8.25 13.91 -15.39
CA THR A 418 -9.39 14.25 -16.25
C THR A 418 -10.40 13.11 -16.39
N ARG A 419 -9.96 11.85 -16.19
CA ARG A 419 -10.83 10.68 -16.36
C ARG A 419 -11.62 10.38 -15.09
N THR A 420 -12.90 9.99 -15.29
CA THR A 420 -13.83 9.62 -14.22
C THR A 420 -13.64 8.15 -13.86
N GLY A 421 -13.35 7.89 -12.58
CA GLY A 421 -13.07 6.56 -12.02
C GLY A 421 -12.11 6.68 -10.86
N THR A 422 -11.29 5.67 -10.65
CA THR A 422 -10.23 5.65 -9.63
C THR A 422 -8.91 6.09 -10.27
N ASN A 423 -8.31 7.14 -9.71
CA ASN A 423 -7.01 7.67 -10.09
C ASN A 423 -6.06 7.67 -8.91
N ASP A 424 -4.79 7.37 -9.17
CA ASP A 424 -3.68 7.49 -8.23
C ASP A 424 -2.44 8.04 -8.95
N ALA A 425 -1.48 8.64 -8.23
CA ALA A 425 -0.38 9.33 -8.85
C ALA A 425 0.96 9.14 -8.13
N ILE A 426 2.04 9.02 -8.92
CA ILE A 426 3.43 9.10 -8.48
C ILE A 426 4.05 10.35 -9.11
N PHE A 427 4.43 11.34 -8.31
CA PHE A 427 5.04 12.58 -8.79
C PHE A 427 6.56 12.43 -8.96
N SER A 428 7.10 13.18 -9.94
CA SER A 428 8.53 13.45 -10.01
C SER A 428 8.96 14.26 -8.79
N SER A 429 10.26 14.17 -8.39
CA SER A 429 10.78 14.80 -7.17
C SER A 429 10.58 16.31 -7.12
N ASN A 430 10.50 16.97 -8.29
CA ASN A 430 10.25 18.40 -8.42
C ASN A 430 8.80 18.76 -8.78
N TYR A 431 7.88 17.81 -8.73
CA TYR A 431 6.46 17.96 -9.06
C TYR A 431 6.16 18.50 -10.47
N SER A 432 7.11 18.43 -11.41
CA SER A 432 6.89 18.87 -12.79
C SER A 432 6.04 17.90 -13.59
N TYR A 433 6.11 16.61 -13.23
CA TYR A 433 5.41 15.50 -13.89
C TYR A 433 4.77 14.57 -12.85
N TYR A 434 3.78 13.80 -13.31
CA TYR A 434 3.28 12.66 -12.55
C TYR A 434 2.86 11.51 -13.46
N ILE A 435 3.00 10.30 -12.95
CA ILE A 435 2.47 9.09 -13.56
C ILE A 435 1.10 8.86 -12.91
N ASN A 436 0.05 8.86 -13.73
CA ASN A 436 -1.33 8.61 -13.29
C ASN A 436 -1.71 7.16 -13.59
N THR A 437 -2.16 6.43 -12.58
CA THR A 437 -2.78 5.12 -12.72
C THR A 437 -4.29 5.28 -12.63
N PHE A 438 -4.98 4.98 -13.71
CA PHE A 438 -6.43 5.15 -13.85
C PHE A 438 -7.11 3.82 -14.16
N SER A 439 -8.31 3.61 -13.62
CA SER A 439 -9.28 2.63 -14.10
C SER A 439 -10.70 3.01 -13.70
N ASN A 440 -11.69 2.37 -14.32
CA ASN A 440 -13.09 2.39 -13.89
C ASN A 440 -13.72 1.01 -14.12
N ILE A 441 -14.99 0.82 -13.79
CA ILE A 441 -15.64 -0.50 -13.91
C ILE A 441 -15.65 -1.06 -15.34
N SER A 442 -15.54 -0.21 -16.37
CA SER A 442 -15.55 -0.60 -17.80
C SER A 442 -14.19 -0.47 -18.49
N THR A 443 -13.21 0.15 -17.82
CA THR A 443 -11.89 0.42 -18.40
C THR A 443 -10.79 -0.22 -17.57
N PRO A 444 -10.05 -1.21 -18.11
CA PRO A 444 -8.86 -1.77 -17.48
C PRO A 444 -7.80 -0.71 -17.20
N THR A 445 -6.88 -1.01 -16.30
CA THR A 445 -5.80 -0.11 -15.89
C THR A 445 -5.12 0.57 -17.09
N LEU A 446 -5.11 1.90 -17.04
CA LEU A 446 -4.42 2.78 -17.97
C LEU A 446 -3.41 3.59 -17.18
N ILE A 447 -2.15 3.59 -17.63
CA ILE A 447 -1.07 4.33 -16.97
C ILE A 447 -0.52 5.35 -17.95
N THR A 448 -0.53 6.62 -17.53
CA THR A 448 -0.11 7.75 -18.34
C THR A 448 0.89 8.63 -17.61
N ILE A 449 1.76 9.30 -18.35
CA ILE A 449 2.59 10.38 -17.84
C ILE A 449 1.91 11.70 -18.16
N ASN A 450 1.84 12.58 -17.17
CA ASN A 450 1.19 13.87 -17.28
C ASN A 450 2.10 14.99 -16.77
N ASP A 451 1.94 16.19 -17.27
CA ASP A 451 2.55 17.38 -16.68
C ASP A 451 1.76 17.83 -15.42
N ASN A 452 2.32 18.77 -14.68
CA ASN A 452 1.70 19.31 -13.45
C ASN A 452 0.48 20.23 -13.69
N LYS A 453 0.03 20.33 -14.94
CA LYS A 453 -1.23 20.99 -15.34
C LYS A 453 -2.32 19.98 -15.70
N GLY A 454 -1.99 18.68 -15.68
CA GLY A 454 -2.91 17.58 -16.00
C GLY A 454 -2.92 17.18 -17.47
N LYS A 455 -2.05 17.76 -18.32
CA LYS A 455 -1.93 17.39 -19.73
C LYS A 455 -1.20 16.05 -19.85
N GLU A 456 -1.82 15.09 -20.52
CA GLU A 456 -1.20 13.81 -20.86
C GLU A 456 -0.07 13.99 -21.87
N LEU A 457 1.09 13.45 -21.58
CA LEU A 457 2.30 13.51 -22.41
C LEU A 457 2.59 12.18 -23.11
N ALA A 458 2.36 11.07 -22.42
CA ALA A 458 2.62 9.73 -22.94
C ALA A 458 1.73 8.69 -22.27
N THR A 459 1.40 7.63 -22.98
CA THR A 459 0.77 6.42 -22.45
C THR A 459 1.86 5.36 -22.21
N MET A 460 1.96 4.86 -20.96
CA MET A 460 2.89 3.79 -20.58
C MET A 460 2.28 2.40 -20.73
N LEU A 461 0.99 2.28 -20.38
CA LEU A 461 0.24 1.03 -20.42
C LEU A 461 -1.23 1.32 -20.70
N ASP A 462 -1.80 0.68 -21.72
CA ASP A 462 -3.22 0.84 -22.08
C ASP A 462 -4.04 -0.45 -22.01
N ASN A 463 -3.42 -1.58 -21.69
CA ASN A 463 -4.04 -2.90 -21.66
C ASN A 463 -4.78 -3.28 -22.97
N LYS A 464 -4.28 -2.84 -24.13
CA LYS A 464 -4.91 -3.04 -25.44
C LYS A 464 -5.24 -4.51 -25.70
N LYS A 465 -4.28 -5.43 -25.47
CA LYS A 465 -4.48 -6.88 -25.67
C LYS A 465 -5.62 -7.43 -24.81
N LEU A 466 -5.76 -6.95 -23.57
CA LEU A 466 -6.86 -7.33 -22.68
C LEU A 466 -8.19 -6.79 -23.21
N LYS A 467 -8.23 -5.52 -23.64
CA LYS A 467 -9.44 -4.91 -24.23
C LYS A 467 -9.91 -5.67 -25.46
N GLU A 468 -8.99 -6.02 -26.37
CA GLU A 468 -9.28 -6.82 -27.57
C GLU A 468 -9.84 -8.20 -27.19
N LYS A 469 -9.25 -8.86 -26.19
CA LYS A 469 -9.73 -10.17 -25.70
C LYS A 469 -11.11 -10.07 -25.08
N ILE A 470 -11.36 -9.06 -24.24
CA ILE A 470 -12.66 -8.81 -23.60
C ILE A 470 -13.73 -8.49 -24.65
N ALA A 471 -13.40 -7.76 -25.70
CA ALA A 471 -14.33 -7.43 -26.77
C ALA A 471 -14.88 -8.65 -27.53
N THR A 472 -14.25 -9.83 -27.40
CA THR A 472 -14.77 -11.10 -27.95
C THR A 472 -15.82 -11.76 -27.07
N LEU A 473 -16.01 -11.26 -25.84
CA LEU A 473 -16.96 -11.77 -24.85
C LEU A 473 -18.26 -10.96 -24.89
N THR A 474 -19.37 -11.59 -24.59
CA THR A 474 -20.60 -10.88 -24.25
C THR A 474 -20.67 -10.71 -22.75
N LEU A 475 -19.98 -9.69 -22.24
CA LEU A 475 -19.93 -9.43 -20.81
C LEU A 475 -21.15 -8.64 -20.35
N PRO A 476 -21.80 -9.10 -19.27
CA PRO A 476 -22.78 -8.29 -18.57
C PRO A 476 -22.11 -7.05 -17.97
N GLN A 477 -22.87 -5.96 -17.93
CA GLN A 477 -22.37 -4.68 -17.39
C GLN A 477 -22.56 -4.64 -15.87
N LYS A 478 -21.57 -4.07 -15.18
CA LYS A 478 -21.69 -3.75 -13.76
C LYS A 478 -22.31 -2.36 -13.65
N GLU A 479 -23.37 -2.22 -12.85
CA GLU A 479 -24.13 -0.99 -12.66
C GLU A 479 -24.05 -0.54 -11.20
N PHE A 480 -23.87 0.76 -10.95
CA PHE A 480 -23.99 1.32 -9.60
C PHE A 480 -25.45 1.64 -9.30
N PHE A 481 -25.82 1.49 -8.04
CA PHE A 481 -27.12 1.90 -7.52
C PHE A 481 -26.97 2.47 -6.10
N THR A 482 -27.97 3.20 -5.69
CA THR A 482 -28.08 3.77 -4.34
C THR A 482 -29.50 3.52 -3.85
N PHE A 483 -29.64 3.18 -2.57
CA PHE A 483 -30.94 3.03 -1.92
C PHE A 483 -30.88 3.55 -0.49
N ARG A 484 -32.05 3.70 0.13
CA ARG A 484 -32.17 4.10 1.55
C ARG A 484 -32.71 2.94 2.36
N THR A 485 -32.06 2.67 3.51
CA THR A 485 -32.56 1.72 4.50
C THR A 485 -33.82 2.26 5.17
N ALA A 486 -34.55 1.40 5.91
CA ALA A 486 -35.69 1.82 6.72
C ALA A 486 -35.34 2.92 7.76
N GLU A 487 -34.06 2.97 8.20
CA GLU A 487 -33.55 4.03 9.07
C GLU A 487 -33.18 5.33 8.33
N GLY A 488 -33.40 5.39 7.01
CA GLY A 488 -33.07 6.55 6.17
C GLY A 488 -31.59 6.68 5.78
N VAL A 489 -30.76 5.68 6.09
CA VAL A 489 -29.35 5.66 5.72
C VAL A 489 -29.20 5.35 4.23
N GLU A 490 -28.51 6.21 3.50
CA GLU A 490 -28.22 6.00 2.08
C GLU A 490 -27.02 5.06 1.93
N LEU A 491 -27.17 3.98 1.17
CA LEU A 491 -26.14 3.00 0.89
C LEU A 491 -25.86 2.91 -0.60
N ASN A 492 -24.59 2.67 -0.96
CA ASN A 492 -24.16 2.48 -2.33
C ASN A 492 -23.90 1.00 -2.60
N GLY A 493 -24.27 0.57 -3.80
CA GLY A 493 -24.00 -0.78 -4.26
C GLY A 493 -23.61 -0.83 -5.74
N TRP A 494 -23.12 -1.96 -6.16
CA TRP A 494 -23.06 -2.33 -7.56
C TRP A 494 -23.78 -3.67 -7.77
N MET A 495 -24.34 -3.86 -8.97
CA MET A 495 -24.88 -5.14 -9.41
C MET A 495 -24.42 -5.48 -10.81
N MET A 496 -24.38 -6.77 -11.10
CA MET A 496 -24.16 -7.32 -12.42
C MET A 496 -25.29 -8.31 -12.73
N LYS A 497 -26.09 -7.99 -13.75
CA LYS A 497 -27.20 -8.81 -14.23
C LYS A 497 -26.75 -9.67 -15.39
N PRO A 498 -27.42 -10.81 -15.69
CA PRO A 498 -27.24 -11.54 -16.95
C PRO A 498 -27.32 -10.62 -18.18
N ALA A 499 -26.52 -10.87 -19.22
CA ALA A 499 -26.55 -10.08 -20.45
C ALA A 499 -27.93 -10.10 -21.14
N ASN A 500 -28.69 -11.19 -20.97
CA ASN A 500 -30.05 -11.38 -21.44
C ASN A 500 -31.10 -11.21 -20.32
N PHE A 501 -30.85 -10.31 -19.38
CA PHE A 501 -31.76 -10.04 -18.27
C PHE A 501 -33.17 -9.72 -18.75
N ASP A 502 -34.14 -10.35 -18.13
CA ASP A 502 -35.57 -10.22 -18.41
C ASP A 502 -36.29 -9.86 -17.10
N ALA A 503 -36.76 -8.63 -16.99
CA ALA A 503 -37.43 -8.13 -15.79
C ALA A 503 -38.72 -8.87 -15.40
N THR A 504 -39.25 -9.74 -16.26
CA THR A 504 -40.44 -10.58 -15.97
C THR A 504 -40.05 -11.87 -15.24
N LYS A 505 -38.76 -12.19 -15.12
CA LYS A 505 -38.26 -13.42 -14.50
C LYS A 505 -37.64 -13.12 -13.13
N LYS A 506 -37.61 -14.14 -12.28
CA LYS A 506 -36.89 -14.12 -11.02
C LYS A 506 -35.50 -14.74 -11.20
N TYR A 507 -34.51 -14.14 -10.58
CA TYR A 507 -33.11 -14.58 -10.63
C TYR A 507 -32.58 -14.84 -9.23
N PRO A 508 -31.80 -15.90 -9.01
CA PRO A 508 -31.05 -16.06 -7.77
C PRO A 508 -30.01 -14.95 -7.66
N VAL A 509 -29.81 -14.42 -6.45
CA VAL A 509 -28.88 -13.32 -6.16
C VAL A 509 -27.74 -13.82 -5.28
N ILE A 510 -26.50 -13.49 -5.66
CA ILE A 510 -25.31 -13.67 -4.83
C ILE A 510 -24.89 -12.30 -4.32
N MET A 511 -24.98 -12.10 -3.01
CA MET A 511 -24.47 -10.90 -2.36
C MET A 511 -23.06 -11.15 -1.84
N HIS A 512 -22.11 -10.35 -2.32
CA HIS A 512 -20.74 -10.30 -1.82
C HIS A 512 -20.55 -9.08 -0.94
N GLN A 513 -19.83 -9.23 0.17
CA GLN A 513 -19.47 -8.10 1.00
C GLN A 513 -18.19 -8.42 1.81
N TYR A 514 -17.49 -7.39 2.25
CA TYR A 514 -16.40 -7.49 3.22
C TYR A 514 -16.77 -6.77 4.52
N SER A 515 -17.23 -5.53 4.44
CA SER A 515 -17.74 -4.67 5.54
C SER A 515 -16.77 -4.41 6.70
N GLY A 516 -15.49 -4.76 6.57
CA GLY A 516 -14.50 -4.43 7.61
C GLY A 516 -14.32 -2.91 7.73
N PRO A 517 -14.02 -2.38 8.94
CA PRO A 517 -13.85 -0.95 9.16
C PRO A 517 -12.86 -0.31 8.17
N GLY A 518 -13.26 0.80 7.54
CA GLY A 518 -12.45 1.52 6.55
C GLY A 518 -12.30 0.84 5.20
N SER A 519 -12.79 -0.40 5.01
CA SER A 519 -12.77 -1.09 3.72
C SER A 519 -13.81 -0.49 2.77
N GLN A 520 -13.59 -0.63 1.45
CA GLN A 520 -14.53 -0.18 0.45
C GLN A 520 -14.52 -1.13 -0.74
N GLN A 521 -15.68 -1.75 -1.04
CA GLN A 521 -15.87 -2.71 -2.14
C GLN A 521 -16.71 -2.12 -3.28
N VAL A 522 -17.41 -1.02 -3.04
CA VAL A 522 -18.20 -0.31 -4.05
C VAL A 522 -17.39 0.88 -4.57
N LEU A 523 -16.56 0.61 -5.58
CA LEU A 523 -15.67 1.59 -6.21
C LEU A 523 -15.75 1.53 -7.73
N ASP A 524 -15.64 2.69 -8.37
CA ASP A 524 -15.51 2.84 -9.82
C ASP A 524 -14.06 2.50 -10.24
N ARG A 525 -13.74 1.19 -10.17
CA ARG A 525 -12.41 0.64 -10.43
C ARG A 525 -12.52 -0.68 -11.18
N TRP A 526 -11.59 -0.93 -12.10
CA TRP A 526 -11.50 -2.21 -12.79
C TRP A 526 -11.19 -3.35 -11.83
N GLY A 527 -11.86 -4.46 -12.04
CA GLY A 527 -11.58 -5.67 -11.28
C GLY A 527 -12.13 -5.73 -9.88
N ILE A 528 -12.92 -4.74 -9.44
CA ILE A 528 -13.58 -4.79 -8.13
C ILE A 528 -14.65 -5.90 -8.14
N GLY A 529 -14.59 -6.83 -7.18
CA GLY A 529 -15.54 -7.95 -7.07
C GLY A 529 -15.04 -9.02 -6.11
N SER A 530 -15.76 -10.16 -6.07
CA SER A 530 -15.60 -11.23 -5.07
C SER A 530 -14.22 -11.92 -5.09
N PHE A 531 -13.59 -12.05 -6.25
CA PHE A 531 -12.28 -12.71 -6.41
C PHE A 531 -11.26 -11.74 -7.02
N SER A 532 -11.14 -10.58 -6.46
CA SER A 532 -10.12 -9.53 -6.65
C SER A 532 -9.52 -9.51 -8.03
N ASP A 533 -9.81 -9.63 -9.13
CA ASP A 533 -9.05 -9.55 -10.38
C ASP A 533 -9.88 -9.43 -11.64
N ALA A 534 -10.63 -8.39 -11.76
CA ALA A 534 -11.41 -8.08 -12.94
C ALA A 534 -12.92 -8.41 -12.86
N GLY A 535 -13.44 -8.83 -11.68
CA GLY A 535 -14.88 -9.08 -11.51
C GLY A 535 -15.41 -10.17 -12.44
N MET A 536 -14.55 -11.06 -12.93
CA MET A 536 -14.93 -12.07 -13.92
C MET A 536 -15.68 -13.26 -13.31
N PHE A 537 -15.62 -13.43 -11.98
CA PHE A 537 -16.47 -14.40 -11.30
C PHE A 537 -17.94 -13.98 -11.39
N GLU A 538 -18.22 -12.70 -11.22
CA GLU A 538 -19.57 -12.16 -11.36
C GLU A 538 -20.11 -12.33 -12.79
N ALA A 539 -19.26 -12.12 -13.81
CA ALA A 539 -19.61 -12.38 -15.21
C ALA A 539 -19.86 -13.88 -15.47
N TYR A 540 -19.02 -14.75 -14.90
CA TYR A 540 -19.20 -16.19 -14.94
C TYR A 540 -20.55 -16.63 -14.32
N MET A 541 -20.93 -16.02 -13.18
CA MET A 541 -22.22 -16.31 -12.52
C MET A 541 -23.41 -15.73 -13.29
N ALA A 542 -23.24 -14.52 -13.85
CA ALA A 542 -24.29 -13.88 -14.65
C ALA A 542 -24.63 -14.70 -15.92
N ASP A 543 -23.63 -15.29 -16.57
CA ASP A 543 -23.84 -16.22 -17.70
C ASP A 543 -24.65 -17.47 -17.30
N ARG A 544 -24.76 -17.76 -16.01
CA ARG A 544 -25.53 -18.86 -15.42
C ARG A 544 -26.86 -18.45 -14.82
N GLY A 545 -27.27 -17.22 -15.09
CA GLY A 545 -28.54 -16.68 -14.66
C GLY A 545 -28.56 -16.17 -13.21
N TYR A 546 -27.42 -15.87 -12.60
CA TYR A 546 -27.35 -15.23 -11.30
C TYR A 546 -27.16 -13.71 -11.44
N ILE A 547 -27.74 -12.97 -10.51
CA ILE A 547 -27.40 -11.56 -10.30
C ILE A 547 -26.37 -11.49 -9.17
N SER A 548 -25.22 -10.85 -9.42
CA SER A 548 -24.20 -10.61 -8.40
C SER A 548 -24.31 -9.17 -7.89
N VAL A 549 -24.26 -8.99 -6.57
CA VAL A 549 -24.46 -7.70 -5.89
C VAL A 549 -23.41 -7.50 -4.82
N CYS A 550 -22.97 -6.26 -4.62
CA CYS A 550 -22.20 -5.83 -3.47
C CYS A 550 -22.76 -4.52 -2.95
N VAL A 551 -22.86 -4.38 -1.63
CA VAL A 551 -23.27 -3.15 -0.95
C VAL A 551 -22.29 -2.82 0.14
N ASP A 552 -21.75 -1.60 0.13
CA ASP A 552 -20.97 -1.05 1.24
C ASP A 552 -21.93 -0.46 2.29
N GLY A 553 -22.12 -1.19 3.38
CA GLY A 553 -22.90 -0.76 4.54
C GLY A 553 -22.12 0.17 5.46
N ARG A 554 -22.76 0.59 6.56
CA ARG A 554 -22.10 1.34 7.62
C ARG A 554 -20.91 0.57 8.18
N GLY A 555 -19.87 1.29 8.59
CA GLY A 555 -18.55 0.74 8.96
C GLY A 555 -17.54 0.80 7.83
N THR A 556 -17.98 0.85 6.55
CA THR A 556 -17.07 0.97 5.41
C THR A 556 -16.53 2.41 5.26
N GLY A 557 -15.39 2.56 4.59
CA GLY A 557 -14.69 3.84 4.43
C GLY A 557 -15.23 4.71 3.28
N GLY A 558 -14.64 5.89 3.16
CA GLY A 558 -14.90 6.82 2.05
C GLY A 558 -16.06 7.79 2.27
N ARG A 559 -16.69 7.76 3.44
CA ARG A 559 -17.89 8.55 3.76
C ARG A 559 -17.79 9.34 5.07
N GLY A 560 -16.57 9.46 5.61
CA GLY A 560 -16.26 10.18 6.84
C GLY A 560 -16.36 9.32 8.10
N ALA A 561 -15.85 9.89 9.19
CA ALA A 561 -15.66 9.20 10.45
C ALA A 561 -16.97 8.69 11.09
N GLU A 562 -18.06 9.45 11.01
CA GLU A 562 -19.36 9.05 11.55
C GLU A 562 -19.87 7.76 10.88
N PHE A 563 -19.78 7.66 9.57
CA PHE A 563 -20.21 6.48 8.82
C PHE A 563 -19.29 5.27 9.05
N GLU A 564 -17.99 5.49 9.09
CA GLU A 564 -16.97 4.43 9.27
C GLU A 564 -16.96 3.91 10.70
N LYS A 565 -16.91 4.81 11.69
CA LYS A 565 -16.66 4.44 13.10
C LYS A 565 -17.92 4.11 13.91
N CYS A 566 -19.11 4.19 13.30
CA CYS A 566 -20.37 3.87 13.98
C CYS A 566 -20.48 2.40 14.42
N THR A 567 -19.59 1.54 13.96
CA THR A 567 -19.48 0.10 14.32
C THR A 567 -18.47 -0.15 15.44
N TYR A 568 -17.81 0.90 15.96
CA TYR A 568 -16.85 0.80 17.05
C TYR A 568 -17.45 0.10 18.26
N LEU A 569 -16.77 -0.93 18.79
CA LEU A 569 -17.17 -1.84 19.87
C LEU A 569 -18.40 -2.73 19.56
N PHE A 570 -19.04 -2.58 18.40
CA PHE A 570 -20.27 -3.31 18.04
C PHE A 570 -20.16 -3.86 16.61
N LEU A 571 -19.02 -4.48 16.29
CA LEU A 571 -18.81 -5.10 14.98
C LEU A 571 -19.85 -6.16 14.66
N GLY A 572 -20.31 -6.19 13.42
CA GLY A 572 -21.28 -7.15 12.90
C GLY A 572 -22.74 -6.73 13.08
N VAL A 573 -23.06 -5.77 13.94
CA VAL A 573 -24.46 -5.37 14.21
C VAL A 573 -25.02 -4.50 13.09
N LYS A 574 -24.41 -3.35 12.81
CA LYS A 574 -24.88 -2.43 11.76
C LYS A 574 -24.58 -2.98 10.36
N GLU A 575 -23.45 -3.64 10.21
CA GLU A 575 -23.05 -4.27 8.96
C GLU A 575 -24.09 -5.32 8.51
N SER A 576 -24.49 -6.24 9.40
CA SER A 576 -25.50 -7.25 9.09
C SER A 576 -26.87 -6.64 8.85
N HIS A 577 -27.27 -5.64 9.65
CA HIS A 577 -28.52 -4.92 9.45
C HIS A 577 -28.58 -4.29 8.06
N ASP A 578 -27.53 -3.59 7.62
CA ASP A 578 -27.49 -2.94 6.32
C ASP A 578 -27.50 -3.95 5.16
N GLN A 579 -26.89 -5.13 5.32
CA GLN A 579 -26.97 -6.21 4.33
C GLN A 579 -28.39 -6.80 4.24
N VAL A 580 -29.11 -6.94 5.37
CA VAL A 580 -30.52 -7.36 5.39
C VAL A 580 -31.40 -6.32 4.68
N GLU A 581 -31.19 -5.03 4.95
CA GLU A 581 -31.91 -3.95 4.26
C GLU A 581 -31.62 -3.94 2.74
N ALA A 582 -30.37 -4.21 2.35
CA ALA A 582 -30.00 -4.37 0.95
C ALA A 582 -30.75 -5.54 0.29
N ALA A 583 -30.82 -6.68 0.97
CA ALA A 583 -31.58 -7.84 0.46
C ALA A 583 -33.08 -7.55 0.31
N LYS A 584 -33.69 -6.84 1.27
CA LYS A 584 -35.07 -6.37 1.18
C LYS A 584 -35.27 -5.44 -0.01
N TYR A 585 -34.39 -4.46 -0.17
CA TYR A 585 -34.43 -3.54 -1.33
C TYR A 585 -34.37 -4.29 -2.65
N LEU A 586 -33.43 -5.23 -2.79
CA LEU A 586 -33.29 -6.06 -4.00
C LEU A 586 -34.58 -6.86 -4.29
N GLY A 587 -35.28 -7.34 -3.26
CA GLY A 587 -36.57 -8.01 -3.37
C GLY A 587 -37.71 -7.12 -3.88
N THR A 588 -37.57 -5.79 -3.87
CA THR A 588 -38.54 -4.84 -4.43
C THR A 588 -38.29 -4.53 -5.92
N LEU A 589 -37.13 -4.91 -6.45
CA LEU A 589 -36.79 -4.66 -7.84
C LEU A 589 -37.52 -5.68 -8.77
N PRO A 590 -37.82 -5.27 -10.03
CA PRO A 590 -38.46 -6.16 -10.98
C PRO A 590 -37.60 -7.37 -11.35
#